data_9f2138123f2802563d23e1050acd93f0
#
_entry.id   9f2138123f2802563d23e1050acd93f0
#
_cell.length_a   1.000
_cell.length_b   1.000
_cell.length_c   1.000
_cell.angle_alpha   90.00
_cell.angle_beta   90.00
_cell.angle_gamma   90.00
#
_symmetry.space_group_name_H-M   'P 1'
#
loop_
_entity.id
_entity.type
_entity.pdbx_description
1 polymer ?
#
loop_
_entity_poly.entity_id
_entity_poly.type
_entity_poly.pdbx_seq_one_letter_code
_entity_poly.pdbx_strand_id
1 'polypeptide(L)'
;MIVLGLEQGHNGTACLMKDGKILAILSKERLSRKKNDLGYPQKEIDWCLDYAGIKPEQIDVVAESTINEDIIWLMLKRESDFSIEEYVREQYEYFKPLLIEKQKPANQLKWEYFKKLEDTRGIKEHNYDRSMLTEKNFTNPQLSQKIKTK
;
A
#
# COMPACT_ATOMS: atom_id res chain seq x y z
N MET A 1 14.89 10.32 20.01
CA MET A 1 13.74 9.59 19.44
C MET A 1 14.04 9.30 17.97
N ILE A 2 13.94 8.01 17.60
CA ILE A 2 14.18 7.55 16.22
C ILE A 2 12.82 7.22 15.60
N VAL A 3 12.52 7.83 14.46
CA VAL A 3 11.25 7.68 13.73
C VAL A 3 11.55 7.12 12.35
N LEU A 4 10.84 6.06 11.98
CA LEU A 4 10.79 5.54 10.62
C LEU A 4 9.50 6.03 9.95
N GLY A 5 9.64 6.93 8.98
CA GLY A 5 8.54 7.40 8.15
C GLY A 5 8.37 6.54 6.90
N LEU A 6 7.14 6.16 6.57
CA LEU A 6 6.81 5.32 5.43
C LEU A 6 5.78 5.98 4.52
N GLU A 7 6.01 5.88 3.23
CA GLU A 7 5.06 6.16 2.18
C GLU A 7 4.93 4.90 1.32
N GLN A 8 3.72 4.39 1.17
CA GLN A 8 3.47 3.14 0.42
C GLN A 8 2.69 3.37 -0.88
N GLY A 9 2.20 4.59 -1.10
CA GLY A 9 1.36 4.95 -2.24
C GLY A 9 2.16 5.09 -3.54
N HIS A 10 2.03 6.25 -4.16
CA HIS A 10 2.46 6.51 -5.55
C HIS A 10 3.95 6.33 -5.81
N ASN A 11 4.80 6.47 -4.79
CA ASN A 11 6.23 6.24 -4.88
C ASN A 11 6.72 5.79 -3.50
N GLY A 12 6.76 4.49 -3.29
CA GLY A 12 7.15 3.90 -2.02
C GLY A 12 8.46 4.51 -1.51
N THR A 13 8.46 5.05 -0.30
CA THR A 13 9.59 5.78 0.26
C THR A 13 9.76 5.45 1.74
N ALA A 14 11.00 5.26 2.17
CA ALA A 14 11.38 5.18 3.58
C ALA A 14 12.17 6.43 3.97
N CYS A 15 11.89 6.96 5.15
CA CYS A 15 12.61 8.10 5.75
C CYS A 15 12.97 7.77 7.19
N LEU A 16 14.25 7.83 7.54
CA LEU A 16 14.72 7.64 8.89
C LEU A 16 15.11 8.98 9.50
N MET A 17 14.52 9.29 10.65
CA MET A 17 14.76 10.52 11.39
C MET A 17 15.27 10.22 12.82
N LYS A 18 16.16 11.06 13.33
CA LYS A 18 16.56 11.05 14.73
C LYS A 18 16.56 12.46 15.30
N ASP A 19 15.84 12.64 16.39
CA ASP A 19 15.77 13.91 17.14
C ASP A 19 15.45 15.12 16.23
N GLY A 20 14.46 14.93 15.33
CA GLY A 20 14.01 15.95 14.38
C GLY A 20 14.90 16.15 13.14
N LYS A 21 15.97 15.38 12.98
CA LYS A 21 16.85 15.46 11.81
C LYS A 21 16.69 14.22 10.94
N ILE A 22 16.59 14.43 9.64
CA ILE A 22 16.59 13.33 8.65
C ILE A 22 18.02 12.78 8.59
N LEU A 23 18.15 11.47 8.82
CA LEU A 23 19.40 10.73 8.67
C LEU A 23 19.52 10.13 7.27
N ALA A 24 18.44 9.54 6.77
CA ALA A 24 18.39 8.91 5.47
C ALA A 24 16.98 8.99 4.90
N ILE A 25 16.86 9.07 3.58
CA ILE A 25 15.60 8.98 2.86
C ILE A 25 15.85 8.32 1.51
N LEU A 26 15.01 7.36 1.13
CA LEU A 26 15.15 6.65 -0.13
C LEU A 26 13.79 6.24 -0.68
N SER A 27 13.58 6.50 -1.97
CA SER A 27 12.39 6.07 -2.70
C SER A 27 12.66 4.81 -3.50
N LYS A 28 11.65 3.93 -3.65
CA LYS A 28 11.73 2.67 -4.38
C LYS A 28 12.26 2.83 -5.80
N GLU A 29 11.85 3.86 -6.52
CA GLU A 29 12.31 4.13 -7.88
C GLU A 29 13.83 4.27 -8.02
N ARG A 30 14.54 4.60 -6.94
CA ARG A 30 16.00 4.72 -6.93
C ARG A 30 16.70 3.38 -7.03
N LEU A 31 16.17 2.36 -6.35
CA LEU A 31 16.69 1.00 -6.38
C LEU A 31 16.09 0.17 -7.51
N SER A 32 14.78 0.22 -7.70
CA SER A 32 14.07 -0.58 -8.70
C SER A 32 14.23 -0.08 -10.12
N ARG A 33 14.57 1.23 -10.30
CA ARG A 33 14.65 1.94 -11.59
C ARG A 33 13.30 2.00 -12.32
N LYS A 34 12.21 1.70 -11.62
CA LYS A 34 10.84 1.86 -12.12
C LYS A 34 10.29 3.19 -11.63
N LYS A 35 9.83 4.03 -12.54
CA LYS A 35 9.19 5.32 -12.19
C LYS A 35 7.89 5.09 -11.44
N ASN A 36 7.67 5.85 -10.36
CA ASN A 36 6.48 5.74 -9.50
C ASN A 36 6.25 4.30 -8.98
N ASP A 37 7.31 3.64 -8.51
CA ASP A 37 7.22 2.27 -8.00
C ASP A 37 6.46 2.24 -6.68
N LEU A 38 5.30 1.57 -6.71
CA LEU A 38 4.34 1.50 -5.61
C LEU A 38 4.71 0.44 -4.57
N GLY A 39 4.07 0.54 -3.42
CA GLY A 39 4.03 -0.52 -2.42
C GLY A 39 5.07 -0.37 -1.32
N TYR A 40 5.09 -1.34 -0.43
CA TYR A 40 5.91 -1.31 0.78
C TYR A 40 7.41 -1.20 0.48
N PRO A 41 8.11 -0.21 1.05
CA PRO A 41 9.50 0.09 0.70
C PRO A 41 10.51 -0.70 1.54
N GLN A 42 10.44 -2.05 1.52
CA GLN A 42 11.30 -2.90 2.37
C GLN A 42 12.78 -2.67 2.14
N LYS A 43 13.21 -2.67 0.87
CA LYS A 43 14.62 -2.49 0.53
C LYS A 43 15.14 -1.10 0.91
N GLU A 44 14.27 -0.11 0.82
CA GLU A 44 14.56 1.28 1.17
C GLU A 44 14.67 1.44 2.70
N ILE A 45 13.84 0.73 3.47
CA ILE A 45 13.95 0.64 4.93
C ILE A 45 15.30 0.04 5.31
N ASP A 46 15.62 -1.14 4.77
CA ASP A 46 16.86 -1.85 5.05
C ASP A 46 18.06 -0.96 4.73
N TRP A 47 18.04 -0.31 3.56
CA TRP A 47 19.08 0.62 3.15
C TRP A 47 19.22 1.82 4.10
N CYS A 48 18.12 2.44 4.51
CA CYS A 48 18.15 3.58 5.42
C CYS A 48 18.71 3.20 6.80
N LEU A 49 18.35 2.03 7.30
CA LEU A 49 18.84 1.51 8.57
C LEU A 49 20.33 1.20 8.51
N ASP A 50 20.78 0.51 7.47
CA ASP A 50 22.19 0.18 7.24
C ASP A 50 23.03 1.43 7.09
N TYR A 51 22.57 2.39 6.28
CA TYR A 51 23.27 3.67 6.07
C TYR A 51 23.48 4.45 7.37
N ALA A 52 22.45 4.45 8.24
CA ALA A 52 22.51 5.16 9.52
C ALA A 52 23.14 4.33 10.65
N GLY A 53 23.45 3.05 10.44
CA GLY A 53 23.95 2.14 11.47
C GLY A 53 22.95 1.91 12.60
N ILE A 54 21.65 1.96 12.30
CA ILE A 54 20.54 1.80 13.26
C ILE A 54 19.91 0.44 13.07
N LYS A 55 19.70 -0.28 14.17
CA LYS A 55 18.99 -1.57 14.15
C LYS A 55 17.47 -1.36 14.27
N PRO A 56 16.65 -2.26 13.70
CA PRO A 56 15.17 -2.16 13.79
C PRO A 56 14.64 -1.98 15.22
N GLU A 57 15.27 -2.63 16.18
CA GLU A 57 14.85 -2.60 17.60
C GLU A 57 15.07 -1.23 18.26
N GLN A 58 15.82 -0.34 17.61
CA GLN A 58 16.09 1.01 18.10
C GLN A 58 15.07 2.04 17.59
N ILE A 59 14.13 1.62 16.72
CA ILE A 59 13.07 2.49 16.22
C ILE A 59 12.04 2.71 17.32
N ASP A 60 11.85 3.96 17.73
CA ASP A 60 10.84 4.32 18.73
C ASP A 60 9.42 4.40 18.13
N VAL A 61 9.28 4.88 16.89
CA VAL A 61 8.00 5.14 16.24
C VAL A 61 8.09 4.84 14.75
N VAL A 62 7.03 4.21 14.22
CA VAL A 62 6.78 4.12 12.78
C VAL A 62 5.63 5.05 12.44
N ALA A 63 5.86 5.97 11.51
CA ALA A 63 4.87 6.92 11.00
C ALA A 63 4.56 6.63 9.54
N GLU A 64 3.29 6.42 9.21
CA GLU A 64 2.84 6.17 7.84
C GLU A 64 2.06 7.37 7.31
N SER A 65 2.39 7.83 6.10
CA SER A 65 1.75 8.99 5.47
C SER A 65 0.40 8.65 4.81
N THR A 66 0.17 7.38 4.54
CA THR A 66 -1.02 6.91 3.81
C THR A 66 -2.09 6.42 4.77
N ILE A 67 -3.10 7.23 5.04
CA ILE A 67 -4.19 6.88 5.97
C ILE A 67 -5.32 6.10 5.27
N ASN A 68 -5.59 6.36 4.00
CA ASN A 68 -6.82 5.93 3.34
C ASN A 68 -6.62 5.20 2.00
N GLU A 69 -5.42 5.13 1.47
CA GLU A 69 -5.21 4.46 0.20
C GLU A 69 -4.90 2.98 0.41
N ASP A 70 -5.77 2.16 -0.12
CA ASP A 70 -5.58 0.74 -0.22
C ASP A 70 -4.55 0.49 -1.34
N ILE A 71 -3.30 0.23 -0.95
CA ILE A 71 -2.21 -0.05 -1.90
C ILE A 71 -2.58 -1.21 -2.81
N ILE A 72 -3.26 -2.21 -2.27
CA ILE A 72 -3.75 -3.35 -3.06
C ILE A 72 -4.66 -2.82 -4.16
N TRP A 73 -5.53 -1.85 -3.87
CA TRP A 73 -6.43 -1.26 -4.85
C TRP A 73 -5.69 -0.51 -5.97
N LEU A 74 -4.69 0.29 -5.63
CA LEU A 74 -3.87 0.98 -6.62
C LEU A 74 -3.11 0.00 -7.50
N MET A 75 -2.61 -1.08 -6.93
CA MET A 75 -1.92 -2.13 -7.67
C MET A 75 -2.87 -2.92 -8.57
N LEU A 76 -4.06 -3.24 -8.08
CA LEU A 76 -5.11 -3.88 -8.87
C LEU A 76 -5.44 -3.07 -10.11
N LYS A 77 -5.62 -1.75 -9.97
CA LYS A 77 -5.87 -0.84 -11.10
C LYS A 77 -4.73 -0.80 -12.09
N ARG A 78 -3.49 -0.77 -11.59
CA ARG A 78 -2.30 -0.69 -12.43
C ARG A 78 -2.03 -1.98 -13.22
N GLU A 79 -2.24 -3.12 -12.58
CA GLU A 79 -1.88 -4.43 -13.13
C GLU A 79 -3.06 -5.12 -13.85
N SER A 80 -4.30 -4.68 -13.61
CA SER A 80 -5.49 -5.16 -14.30
C SER A 80 -5.74 -4.38 -15.58
N ASP A 81 -6.32 -5.05 -16.58
CA ASP A 81 -6.88 -4.41 -17.76
C ASP A 81 -8.20 -3.71 -17.38
N PHE A 82 -8.07 -2.62 -16.61
CA PHE A 82 -9.19 -1.87 -16.06
C PHE A 82 -9.94 -1.16 -17.16
N SER A 83 -11.13 -1.64 -17.50
CA SER A 83 -11.92 -1.10 -18.60
C SER A 83 -12.62 0.21 -18.23
N ILE A 84 -13.14 0.92 -19.24
CA ILE A 84 -13.93 2.13 -19.00
C ILE A 84 -15.18 1.81 -18.22
N GLU A 85 -15.85 0.68 -18.49
CA GLU A 85 -17.03 0.22 -17.77
C GLU A 85 -16.72 -0.03 -16.30
N GLU A 86 -15.59 -0.66 -16.00
CA GLU A 86 -15.13 -0.89 -14.63
C GLU A 86 -14.82 0.42 -13.92
N TYR A 87 -14.22 1.40 -14.62
CA TYR A 87 -14.01 2.73 -14.08
C TYR A 87 -15.34 3.44 -13.75
N VAL A 88 -16.31 3.41 -14.66
CA VAL A 88 -17.64 3.99 -14.43
C VAL A 88 -18.32 3.31 -13.25
N ARG A 89 -18.28 1.98 -13.20
CA ARG A 89 -18.84 1.19 -12.09
C ARG A 89 -18.21 1.60 -10.74
N GLU A 90 -16.89 1.79 -10.69
CA GLU A 90 -16.20 2.27 -9.48
C GLU A 90 -16.70 3.64 -9.02
N GLN A 91 -16.96 4.58 -9.97
CA GLN A 91 -17.48 5.90 -9.60
C GLN A 91 -18.84 5.79 -8.90
N TYR A 92 -19.74 4.90 -9.38
CA TYR A 92 -21.09 4.76 -8.84
C TYR A 92 -21.17 3.87 -7.60
N GLU A 93 -20.41 2.78 -7.54
CA GLU A 93 -20.51 1.79 -6.46
C GLU A 93 -19.56 2.07 -5.29
N TYR A 94 -18.49 2.82 -5.52
CA TYR A 94 -17.48 3.11 -4.50
C TYR A 94 -17.41 4.60 -4.16
N PHE A 95 -17.04 5.44 -5.13
CA PHE A 95 -16.76 6.85 -4.83
C PHE A 95 -18.02 7.67 -4.55
N LYS A 96 -19.11 7.48 -5.27
CA LYS A 96 -20.35 8.21 -5.03
C LYS A 96 -20.92 7.93 -3.63
N PRO A 97 -21.09 6.66 -3.19
CA PRO A 97 -21.47 6.38 -1.81
C PRO A 97 -20.53 7.00 -0.79
N LEU A 98 -19.21 6.86 -0.98
CA LEU A 98 -18.22 7.35 -0.03
C LEU A 98 -18.19 8.87 0.08
N LEU A 99 -18.11 9.58 -1.05
CA LEU A 99 -17.81 11.00 -1.08
C LEU A 99 -19.07 11.88 -1.04
N ILE A 100 -20.15 11.43 -1.68
CA ILE A 100 -21.38 12.21 -1.84
C ILE A 100 -22.43 11.80 -0.81
N GLU A 101 -22.69 10.50 -0.70
CA GLU A 101 -23.76 9.98 0.16
C GLU A 101 -23.30 9.75 1.61
N LYS A 102 -22.00 9.91 1.89
CA LYS A 102 -21.38 9.70 3.22
C LYS A 102 -21.63 8.29 3.79
N GLN A 103 -21.79 7.33 2.91
CA GLN A 103 -21.97 5.92 3.26
C GLN A 103 -20.63 5.17 3.14
N LYS A 104 -20.48 4.10 3.90
CA LYS A 104 -19.34 3.18 3.70
C LYS A 104 -19.60 2.34 2.45
N PRO A 105 -18.77 2.42 1.40
CA PRO A 105 -18.95 1.61 0.22
C PRO A 105 -18.69 0.13 0.55
N ALA A 106 -19.38 -0.75 -0.16
CA ALA A 106 -19.08 -2.16 -0.10
C ALA A 106 -17.71 -2.44 -0.73
N ASN A 107 -16.85 -3.16 -0.04
CA ASN A 107 -15.55 -3.58 -0.58
C ASN A 107 -15.64 -4.78 -1.55
N GLN A 108 -16.88 -5.20 -1.87
CA GLN A 108 -17.12 -6.32 -2.76
C GLN A 108 -16.51 -6.08 -4.15
N LEU A 109 -16.63 -4.86 -4.67
CA LEU A 109 -16.05 -4.48 -5.95
C LEU A 109 -14.52 -4.67 -5.97
N LYS A 110 -13.84 -4.31 -4.89
CA LYS A 110 -12.40 -4.52 -4.74
C LYS A 110 -12.01 -5.99 -4.75
N TRP A 111 -12.83 -6.82 -4.11
CA TRP A 111 -12.60 -8.26 -4.09
C TRP A 111 -12.78 -8.89 -5.48
N GLU A 112 -13.79 -8.49 -6.23
CA GLU A 112 -14.02 -8.95 -7.60
C GLU A 112 -12.82 -8.66 -8.52
N TYR A 113 -12.27 -7.43 -8.43
CA TYR A 113 -11.08 -7.07 -9.21
C TYR A 113 -9.82 -7.80 -8.75
N PHE A 114 -9.67 -8.02 -7.46
CA PHE A 114 -8.58 -8.82 -6.93
C PHE A 114 -8.61 -10.25 -7.48
N LYS A 115 -9.77 -10.88 -7.48
CA LYS A 115 -9.97 -12.22 -8.06
C LYS A 115 -9.67 -12.24 -9.56
N LYS A 116 -10.15 -11.27 -10.30
CA LYS A 116 -9.86 -11.14 -11.73
C LYS A 116 -8.36 -11.07 -12.00
N LEU A 117 -7.62 -10.29 -11.23
CA LEU A 117 -6.17 -10.16 -11.38
C LEU A 117 -5.45 -11.46 -11.02
N GLU A 118 -5.83 -12.11 -9.92
CA GLU A 118 -5.25 -13.39 -9.50
C GLU A 118 -5.43 -14.47 -10.57
N ASP A 119 -6.60 -14.51 -11.20
CA ASP A 119 -6.94 -15.48 -12.24
C ASP A 119 -6.20 -15.20 -13.56
N THR A 120 -5.93 -13.93 -13.89
CA THR A 120 -5.36 -13.55 -15.20
C THR A 120 -3.84 -13.48 -15.22
N ARG A 121 -3.19 -12.98 -14.18
CA ARG A 121 -1.75 -12.67 -14.19
C ARG A 121 -0.96 -13.27 -13.05
N GLY A 122 -1.63 -13.71 -12.00
CA GLY A 122 -1.00 -14.14 -10.76
C GLY A 122 -0.23 -13.01 -10.08
N ILE A 123 -0.54 -12.70 -8.84
CA ILE A 123 0.15 -11.67 -8.05
C ILE A 123 1.46 -12.27 -7.50
N LYS A 124 2.32 -12.80 -8.39
CA LYS A 124 3.54 -13.51 -7.97
C LYS A 124 4.66 -12.59 -7.52
N GLU A 125 4.63 -11.33 -7.95
CA GLU A 125 5.75 -10.40 -7.77
C GLU A 125 5.66 -9.58 -6.47
N HIS A 126 4.57 -9.67 -5.74
CA HIS A 126 4.35 -8.89 -4.53
C HIS A 126 4.32 -9.79 -3.31
N ASN A 127 5.21 -9.55 -2.36
CA ASN A 127 5.33 -10.27 -1.09
C ASN A 127 4.13 -10.00 -0.13
N TYR A 128 2.91 -10.27 -0.60
CA TYR A 128 1.75 -10.25 0.29
C TYR A 128 1.61 -11.56 1.03
N ASP A 129 1.27 -11.49 2.30
CA ASP A 129 0.78 -12.65 3.03
C ASP A 129 -0.58 -13.07 2.45
N ARG A 130 -0.54 -14.02 1.52
CA ARG A 130 -1.72 -14.52 0.82
C ARG A 130 -2.76 -15.14 1.76
N SER A 131 -2.35 -15.61 2.94
CA SER A 131 -3.26 -16.17 3.92
C SER A 131 -4.27 -15.14 4.43
N MET A 132 -3.91 -13.85 4.36
CA MET A 132 -4.76 -12.73 4.74
C MET A 132 -5.68 -12.26 3.60
N LEU A 133 -5.44 -12.67 2.35
CA LEU A 133 -6.18 -12.23 1.17
C LEU A 133 -7.41 -13.14 0.94
N THR A 134 -8.32 -13.13 1.88
CA THR A 134 -9.62 -13.81 1.76
C THR A 134 -10.72 -12.79 1.51
N GLU A 135 -11.82 -13.21 0.87
CA GLU A 135 -12.99 -12.36 0.66
C GLU A 135 -13.45 -11.69 1.96
N LYS A 136 -13.52 -12.46 3.05
CA LYS A 136 -13.91 -11.96 4.36
C LYS A 136 -12.98 -10.85 4.87
N ASN A 137 -11.68 -11.01 4.71
CA ASN A 137 -10.70 -10.01 5.14
C ASN A 137 -10.72 -8.78 4.23
N PHE A 138 -10.94 -8.99 2.93
CA PHE A 138 -10.97 -7.92 1.94
C PHE A 138 -12.22 -7.05 2.05
N THR A 139 -13.37 -7.67 2.31
CA THR A 139 -14.66 -6.98 2.43
C THR A 139 -14.90 -6.39 3.82
N ASN A 140 -14.19 -6.85 4.86
CA ASN A 140 -14.33 -6.32 6.21
C ASN A 140 -13.40 -5.09 6.42
N PRO A 141 -13.97 -3.89 6.63
CA PRO A 141 -13.18 -2.66 6.79
C PRO A 141 -12.18 -2.69 7.95
N GLN A 142 -12.47 -3.45 9.02
CA GLN A 142 -11.57 -3.56 10.17
C GLN A 142 -10.39 -4.51 9.90
N LEU A 143 -10.59 -5.51 9.05
CA LEU A 143 -9.56 -6.48 8.70
C LEU A 143 -8.71 -6.01 7.52
N SER A 144 -9.29 -5.26 6.58
CA SER A 144 -8.54 -4.64 5.47
C SER A 144 -7.48 -3.65 5.97
N GLN A 145 -7.69 -3.01 7.13
CA GLN A 145 -6.68 -2.20 7.78
C GLN A 145 -5.52 -3.02 8.37
N LYS A 146 -5.77 -4.25 8.80
CA LYS A 146 -4.71 -5.13 9.35
C LYS A 146 -3.81 -5.74 8.29
N ILE A 147 -4.28 -5.87 7.05
CA ILE A 147 -3.45 -6.32 5.91
C ILE A 147 -2.34 -5.30 5.61
N LYS A 148 -2.55 -4.04 5.99
CA LYS A 148 -1.61 -2.93 5.81
C LYS A 148 -0.44 -2.91 6.82
N THR A 149 -0.48 -3.69 7.88
CA THR A 149 0.40 -3.51 9.06
C THR A 149 1.35 -4.68 9.32
N LYS A 150 1.63 -5.54 8.34
CA LYS A 150 2.68 -6.55 8.47
C LYS A 150 3.83 -6.32 7.52
#